data_39f42ccb76caa207bf5d2daa4e7486cb
#
_entry.id   39f42ccb76caa207bf5d2daa4e7486cb
#
_cell.length_a   1.000
_cell.length_b   1.000
_cell.length_c   1.000
_cell.angle_alpha   90.00
_cell.angle_beta   90.00
_cell.angle_gamma   90.00
#
_symmetry.space_group_name_H-M   'P 1'
#
loop_
_entity.id
_entity.type
_entity.pdbx_description
1 polymer ?
#
loop_
_entity_poly.entity_id
_entity_poly.type
_entity_poly.pdbx_seq_one_letter_code
_entity_poly.pdbx_strand_id
1 'polypeptide(L)'
;GICLGMQLMFEKGLENGNEKGLGLFKGVCEKFKKYPDLSLPHIGFNLVNQQSSKVWKDIPVNSPFYFVHSFRVLKNNDLIRDESEKYSTTFYGEEFISFIESRKVFGAQFHPEKSHKTGLKLINNFIMEVV
;
A
#
# COMPACT_ATOMS: atom_id res chain seq x y z
N GLY A 1 2.11 -8.69 3.31
CA GLY A 1 1.55 -8.90 1.96
C GLY A 1 2.08 -7.89 0.96
N ILE A 2 2.32 -8.35 -0.26
CA ILE A 2 2.77 -7.50 -1.37
C ILE A 2 1.70 -7.54 -2.47
N CYS A 3 1.36 -6.38 -3.03
CA CYS A 3 0.39 -6.17 -4.10
C CYS A 3 -0.97 -6.83 -3.78
N LEU A 4 -1.35 -7.90 -4.48
CA LEU A 4 -2.56 -8.68 -4.17
C LEU A 4 -2.58 -9.15 -2.71
N GLY A 5 -1.42 -9.52 -2.16
CA GLY A 5 -1.29 -9.93 -0.76
C GLY A 5 -1.71 -8.84 0.23
N MET A 6 -1.42 -7.57 -0.05
CA MET A 6 -1.93 -6.45 0.73
C MET A 6 -3.44 -6.28 0.55
N GLN A 7 -3.93 -6.36 -0.68
CA GLN A 7 -5.35 -6.18 -1.00
C GLN A 7 -6.24 -7.21 -0.26
N LEU A 8 -5.74 -8.44 -0.11
CA LEU A 8 -6.44 -9.50 0.63
C LEU A 8 -6.55 -9.23 2.14
N MET A 9 -5.74 -8.35 2.71
CA MET A 9 -5.78 -8.02 4.14
C MET A 9 -6.99 -7.16 4.53
N PHE A 10 -7.62 -6.50 3.56
CA PHE A 10 -8.79 -5.66 3.80
C PHE A 10 -10.09 -6.48 3.91
N GLU A 11 -11.18 -5.81 4.22
CA GLU A 11 -12.48 -6.47 4.45
C GLU A 11 -13.05 -7.09 3.18
N LYS A 12 -12.80 -6.45 2.02
CA LYS A 12 -13.50 -6.75 0.78
C LYS A 12 -12.68 -6.42 -0.46
N GLY A 13 -12.82 -7.22 -1.50
CA GLY A 13 -12.28 -6.95 -2.83
C GLY A 13 -13.35 -7.05 -3.91
N LEU A 14 -13.30 -6.16 -4.91
CA LEU A 14 -14.28 -6.06 -5.98
C LEU A 14 -13.74 -6.48 -7.36
N GLU A 15 -12.55 -7.09 -7.42
CA GLU A 15 -11.93 -7.48 -8.70
C GLU A 15 -12.72 -8.59 -9.41
N ASN A 16 -13.15 -9.60 -8.67
CA ASN A 16 -13.91 -10.74 -9.18
C ASN A 16 -15.33 -10.82 -8.58
N GLY A 17 -15.99 -9.66 -8.44
CA GLY A 17 -17.30 -9.54 -7.80
C GLY A 17 -17.19 -8.89 -6.42
N ASN A 18 -17.82 -9.47 -5.41
CA ASN A 18 -17.86 -8.96 -4.05
C ASN A 18 -17.32 -10.03 -3.09
N GLU A 19 -15.99 -10.15 -3.05
CA GLU A 19 -15.31 -11.18 -2.29
C GLU A 19 -14.85 -10.67 -0.92
N LYS A 20 -15.01 -11.51 0.11
CA LYS A 20 -14.48 -11.21 1.44
C LYS A 20 -12.95 -11.31 1.45
N GLY A 21 -12.29 -10.31 2.05
CA GLY A 21 -10.90 -10.41 2.42
C GLY A 21 -10.69 -11.00 3.81
N LEU A 22 -9.47 -10.87 4.32
CA LEU A 22 -9.12 -11.36 5.66
C LEU A 22 -9.67 -10.49 6.80
N GLY A 23 -10.07 -9.25 6.49
CA GLY A 23 -10.62 -8.31 7.47
C GLY A 23 -9.62 -7.85 8.54
N LEU A 24 -8.33 -7.96 8.26
CA LEU A 24 -7.29 -7.47 9.17
C LEU A 24 -7.33 -5.94 9.27
N PHE A 25 -7.68 -5.28 8.19
CA PHE A 25 -7.84 -3.84 8.08
C PHE A 25 -9.21 -3.49 7.50
N LYS A 26 -9.76 -2.35 7.93
CA LYS A 26 -10.96 -1.77 7.35
C LYS A 26 -10.69 -1.30 5.92
N GLY A 27 -11.67 -1.45 5.04
CA GLY A 27 -11.64 -0.88 3.71
C GLY A 27 -12.01 -1.87 2.62
N VAL A 28 -12.23 -1.30 1.45
CA VAL A 28 -12.62 -2.01 0.24
C VAL A 28 -11.59 -1.78 -0.85
N CYS A 29 -11.08 -2.87 -1.41
CA CYS A 29 -10.22 -2.82 -2.58
C CYS A 29 -11.09 -2.77 -3.83
N GLU A 30 -11.08 -1.65 -4.53
CA GLU A 30 -11.90 -1.39 -5.72
C GLU A 30 -11.09 -0.77 -6.85
N LYS A 31 -11.60 -0.87 -8.07
CA LYS A 31 -10.94 -0.35 -9.26
C LYS A 31 -10.77 1.17 -9.19
N PHE A 32 -9.63 1.68 -9.69
CA PHE A 32 -9.44 3.11 -9.90
C PHE A 32 -10.56 3.69 -10.76
N LYS A 33 -10.96 4.91 -10.45
CA LYS A 33 -11.77 5.71 -11.37
C LYS A 33 -10.97 6.01 -12.65
N LYS A 34 -11.67 6.15 -13.75
CA LYS A 34 -11.04 6.60 -14.99
C LYS A 34 -10.81 8.10 -14.97
N TYR A 35 -9.60 8.51 -15.30
CA TYR A 35 -9.21 9.90 -15.49
C TYR A 35 -8.69 10.08 -16.92
N PRO A 36 -9.00 11.20 -17.61
CA PRO A 36 -8.64 11.39 -19.03
C PRO A 36 -7.15 11.22 -19.33
N ASP A 37 -6.29 11.67 -18.43
CA ASP A 37 -4.83 11.73 -18.64
C ASP A 37 -4.07 10.62 -17.90
N LEU A 38 -4.79 9.67 -17.30
CA LEU A 38 -4.18 8.57 -16.56
C LEU A 38 -4.60 7.22 -17.14
N SER A 39 -3.60 6.41 -17.50
CA SER A 39 -3.83 5.06 -17.97
C SER A 39 -3.96 4.06 -16.81
N LEU A 40 -4.73 3.00 -17.02
CA LEU A 40 -4.81 1.85 -16.15
C LEU A 40 -4.28 0.60 -16.88
N PRO A 41 -3.50 -0.26 -16.22
CA PRO A 41 -3.08 -0.19 -14.81
C PRO A 41 -2.19 1.01 -14.47
N HIS A 42 -2.13 1.38 -13.20
CA HIS A 42 -1.08 2.23 -12.65
C HIS A 42 0.24 1.43 -12.70
N ILE A 43 1.11 1.75 -13.63
CA ILE A 43 2.40 1.06 -13.85
C ILE A 43 3.53 2.07 -13.79
N GLY A 44 4.57 1.72 -13.04
CA GLY A 44 5.81 2.50 -12.96
C GLY A 44 6.13 3.00 -11.56
N PHE A 45 7.16 3.83 -11.47
CA PHE A 45 7.58 4.41 -10.21
C PHE A 45 6.69 5.59 -9.82
N ASN A 46 6.26 5.61 -8.57
CA ASN A 46 5.50 6.71 -7.99
C ASN A 46 5.89 6.90 -6.53
N LEU A 47 5.67 8.11 -6.03
CA LEU A 47 6.12 8.51 -4.70
C LEU A 47 5.21 7.95 -3.62
N VAL A 48 5.81 7.46 -2.54
CA VAL A 48 5.11 7.03 -1.33
C VAL A 48 5.31 8.07 -0.24
N ASN A 49 4.22 8.67 0.19
CA ASN A 49 4.19 9.56 1.35
C ASN A 49 4.05 8.70 2.61
N GLN A 50 5.20 8.30 3.18
CA GLN A 50 5.24 7.40 4.32
C GLN A 50 5.01 8.11 5.66
N GLN A 51 4.35 7.42 6.57
CA GLN A 51 4.31 7.79 7.98
C GLN A 51 5.52 7.21 8.71
N SER A 52 5.98 7.91 9.75
CA SER A 52 7.13 7.49 10.54
C SER A 52 6.89 6.14 11.23
N SER A 53 7.76 5.18 10.93
CA SER A 53 7.85 3.91 11.61
C SER A 53 9.23 3.27 11.41
N LYS A 54 9.51 2.19 12.14
CA LYS A 54 10.81 1.49 12.07
C LYS A 54 11.11 0.95 10.68
N VAL A 55 10.09 0.50 9.96
CA VAL A 55 10.27 -0.08 8.62
C VAL A 55 10.75 0.96 7.60
N TRP A 56 10.47 2.24 7.84
CA TRP A 56 10.90 3.37 6.99
C TRP A 56 12.24 3.99 7.38
N LYS A 57 12.95 3.40 8.34
CA LYS A 57 14.24 3.90 8.82
C LYS A 57 15.23 4.08 7.67
N ASP A 58 15.84 5.27 7.62
CA ASP A 58 16.81 5.66 6.58
C ASP A 58 16.28 5.61 5.14
N ILE A 59 14.96 5.66 4.96
CA ILE A 59 14.30 5.83 3.66
C ILE A 59 13.73 7.24 3.63
N PRO A 60 14.17 8.11 2.70
CA PRO A 60 13.67 9.47 2.60
C PRO A 60 12.16 9.51 2.35
N VAL A 61 11.46 10.49 2.94
CA VAL A 61 10.02 10.72 2.68
C VAL A 61 9.83 11.01 1.19
N ASN A 62 8.73 10.54 0.62
CA ASN A 62 8.44 10.62 -0.82
C ASN A 62 9.47 9.88 -1.70
N SER A 63 10.01 8.78 -1.21
CA SER A 63 10.81 7.89 -2.04
C SER A 63 9.95 7.17 -3.08
N PRO A 64 10.49 6.95 -4.31
CA PRO A 64 9.78 6.23 -5.35
C PRO A 64 9.80 4.72 -5.13
N PHE A 65 8.64 4.09 -5.41
CA PHE A 65 8.46 2.63 -5.44
C PHE A 65 7.73 2.22 -6.72
N TYR A 66 7.90 0.97 -7.13
CA TYR A 66 7.31 0.44 -8.35
C TYR A 66 5.91 -0.13 -8.10
N PHE A 67 4.95 0.33 -8.91
CA PHE A 67 3.56 -0.08 -8.89
C PHE A 67 3.16 -0.80 -10.18
N VAL A 68 2.28 -1.77 -10.09
CA VAL A 68 1.55 -2.36 -11.20
C VAL A 68 0.21 -2.91 -10.70
N HIS A 69 -0.85 -2.09 -10.76
CA HIS A 69 -2.17 -2.47 -10.26
C HIS A 69 -3.28 -1.62 -10.87
N SER A 70 -4.49 -2.17 -10.91
CA SER A 70 -5.72 -1.48 -11.35
C SER A 70 -6.73 -1.29 -10.22
N PHE A 71 -6.48 -1.95 -9.08
CA PHE A 71 -7.32 -1.89 -7.89
C PHE A 71 -6.54 -1.28 -6.73
N ARG A 72 -7.22 -0.56 -5.87
CA ARG A 72 -6.62 0.15 -4.72
C ARG A 72 -7.64 0.30 -3.59
N VAL A 73 -7.16 0.60 -2.41
CA VAL A 73 -7.97 1.03 -1.27
C VAL A 73 -7.81 2.54 -1.11
N LEU A 74 -8.91 3.29 -1.24
CA LEU A 74 -8.89 4.74 -1.06
C LEU A 74 -8.49 5.12 0.37
N LYS A 75 -7.72 6.20 0.50
CA LYS A 75 -7.50 6.82 1.79
C LYS A 75 -8.82 7.37 2.32
N ASN A 76 -9.16 6.95 3.52
CA ASN A 76 -10.31 7.48 4.27
C ASN A 76 -9.94 7.50 5.76
N ASN A 77 -10.20 8.61 6.43
CA ASN A 77 -9.88 8.75 7.86
C ASN A 77 -10.65 7.76 8.75
N ASP A 78 -11.80 7.26 8.29
CA ASP A 78 -12.61 6.25 9.01
C ASP A 78 -12.03 4.84 8.97
N LEU A 79 -10.93 4.62 8.22
CA LEU A 79 -10.29 3.30 8.10
C LEU A 79 -9.47 2.92 9.32
N ILE A 80 -8.95 3.91 10.07
CA ILE A 80 -8.11 3.67 11.24
C ILE A 80 -8.98 3.17 12.38
N ARG A 81 -8.70 1.97 12.89
CA ARG A 81 -9.40 1.37 14.04
C ARG A 81 -8.76 1.74 15.36
N ASP A 82 -7.44 1.81 15.38
CA ASP A 82 -6.67 2.15 16.58
C ASP A 82 -5.32 2.80 16.22
N GLU A 83 -4.63 3.32 17.23
CA GLU A 83 -3.36 4.04 17.07
C GLU A 83 -2.20 3.16 16.56
N SER A 84 -2.34 1.84 16.57
CA SER A 84 -1.31 0.94 16.05
C SER A 84 -1.32 0.87 14.53
N GLU A 85 -2.41 1.28 13.90
CA GLU A 85 -2.55 1.28 12.45
C GLU A 85 -1.95 2.55 11.83
N LYS A 86 -1.03 2.37 10.89
CA LYS A 86 -0.40 3.45 10.14
C LYS A 86 -0.52 3.18 8.65
N TYR A 87 -0.87 4.23 7.91
CA TYR A 87 -1.03 4.18 6.46
C TYR A 87 -0.06 5.13 5.79
N SER A 88 0.65 4.64 4.79
CA SER A 88 1.35 5.48 3.82
C SER A 88 0.54 5.56 2.54
N THR A 89 0.63 6.67 1.83
CA THR A 89 -0.24 6.95 0.69
C THR A 89 0.54 7.30 -0.56
N THR A 90 -0.12 7.13 -1.68
CA THR A 90 0.37 7.53 -3.00
C THR A 90 -0.78 8.18 -3.77
N PHE A 91 -0.46 9.16 -4.62
CA PHE A 91 -1.43 9.82 -5.48
C PHE A 91 -1.31 9.33 -6.92
N TYR A 92 -2.43 8.91 -7.49
CA TYR A 92 -2.59 8.58 -8.91
C TYR A 92 -4.01 8.90 -9.36
N GLY A 93 -4.28 10.18 -9.60
CA GLY A 93 -5.63 10.70 -9.79
C GLY A 93 -6.49 10.71 -8.52
N GLU A 94 -6.22 9.79 -7.61
CA GLU A 94 -6.81 9.63 -6.30
C GLU A 94 -5.70 9.36 -5.29
N GLU A 95 -5.91 9.75 -4.03
CA GLU A 95 -5.01 9.35 -2.94
C GLU A 95 -5.44 7.99 -2.42
N PHE A 96 -4.55 7.00 -2.50
CA PHE A 96 -4.81 5.63 -2.06
C PHE A 96 -3.77 5.14 -1.06
N ILE A 97 -4.13 4.11 -0.31
CA ILE A 97 -3.24 3.44 0.64
C ILE A 97 -2.23 2.62 -0.15
N SER A 98 -0.96 2.98 -0.07
CA SER A 98 0.13 2.28 -0.72
C SER A 98 0.97 1.41 0.22
N PHE A 99 0.86 1.66 1.52
CA PHE A 99 1.46 0.81 2.55
C PHE A 99 0.64 0.88 3.83
N ILE A 100 0.54 -0.24 4.52
CA ILE A 100 -0.19 -0.34 5.77
C ILE A 100 0.59 -1.17 6.78
N GLU A 101 0.56 -0.76 8.03
CA GLU A 101 1.13 -1.51 9.13
C GLU A 101 0.25 -1.46 10.37
N SER A 102 0.21 -2.55 11.10
CA SER A 102 -0.34 -2.64 12.44
C SER A 102 0.36 -3.76 13.20
N ARG A 103 1.00 -3.41 14.31
CA ARG A 103 1.74 -4.38 15.15
C ARG A 103 2.79 -5.15 14.33
N LYS A 104 2.51 -6.41 13.97
CA LYS A 104 3.39 -7.29 13.18
C LYS A 104 2.83 -7.64 11.80
N VAL A 105 1.81 -6.90 11.34
CA VAL A 105 1.18 -7.09 10.04
C VAL A 105 1.54 -5.92 9.14
N PHE A 106 2.08 -6.23 7.94
CA PHE A 106 2.54 -5.22 6.99
C PHE A 106 2.04 -5.55 5.60
N GLY A 107 1.61 -4.52 4.88
CA GLY A 107 1.17 -4.64 3.49
C GLY A 107 1.72 -3.52 2.62
N ALA A 108 2.17 -3.86 1.42
CA ALA A 108 2.60 -2.92 0.40
C ALA A 108 1.82 -3.13 -0.89
N GLN A 109 1.20 -2.07 -1.44
CA GLN A 109 0.58 -2.11 -2.77
C GLN A 109 1.64 -2.15 -3.86
N PHE A 110 2.76 -1.47 -3.66
CA PHE A 110 3.92 -1.51 -4.53
C PHE A 110 4.71 -2.82 -4.37
N HIS A 111 5.64 -3.04 -5.29
CA HIS A 111 6.58 -4.17 -5.28
C HIS A 111 7.95 -3.70 -4.76
N PRO A 112 8.27 -3.88 -3.48
CA PRO A 112 9.57 -3.48 -2.95
C PRO A 112 10.72 -4.23 -3.64
N GLU A 113 10.52 -5.48 -4.02
CA GLU A 113 11.50 -6.31 -4.73
C GLU A 113 11.83 -5.76 -6.13
N LYS A 114 10.97 -4.88 -6.69
CA LYS A 114 11.17 -4.20 -7.98
C LYS A 114 11.52 -2.72 -7.83
N SER A 115 11.76 -2.25 -6.62
CA SER A 115 11.93 -0.83 -6.30
C SER A 115 13.38 -0.45 -6.02
N HIS A 116 14.34 -1.12 -6.68
CA HIS A 116 15.78 -0.86 -6.58
C HIS A 116 16.30 -0.82 -5.13
N LYS A 117 17.26 0.03 -4.85
CA LYS A 117 17.90 0.15 -3.51
C LYS A 117 16.90 0.52 -2.41
N THR A 118 15.95 1.39 -2.72
CA THR A 118 14.92 1.82 -1.77
C THR A 118 14.04 0.66 -1.34
N GLY A 119 13.62 -0.17 -2.30
CA GLY A 119 12.84 -1.37 -2.02
C GLY A 119 13.61 -2.40 -1.20
N LEU A 120 14.87 -2.63 -1.55
CA LEU A 120 15.74 -3.54 -0.80
C LEU A 120 15.99 -3.04 0.64
N LYS A 121 16.14 -1.72 0.82
CA LYS A 121 16.26 -1.11 2.14
C LYS A 121 15.00 -1.35 2.99
N LEU A 122 13.81 -1.20 2.39
CA LEU A 122 12.54 -1.47 3.06
C LEU A 122 12.43 -2.94 3.51
N ILE A 123 12.76 -3.87 2.62
CA ILE A 123 12.76 -5.31 2.94
C ILE A 123 13.75 -5.61 4.07
N ASN A 124 14.96 -5.05 3.99
CA ASN A 124 15.96 -5.25 5.04
C ASN A 124 15.48 -4.69 6.39
N ASN A 125 14.91 -3.49 6.40
CA ASN A 125 14.34 -2.90 7.63
C ASN A 125 13.23 -3.79 8.20
N PHE A 126 12.36 -4.34 7.35
CA PHE A 126 11.33 -5.27 7.78
C PHE A 126 11.93 -6.49 8.48
N ILE A 127 12.97 -7.09 7.91
CA ILE A 127 13.63 -8.27 8.47
C ILE A 127 14.30 -7.92 9.81
N MET A 128 15.05 -6.82 9.86
CA MET A 128 15.89 -6.47 11.01
C MET A 128 15.13 -5.83 12.17
N GLU A 129 14.09 -5.05 11.87
CA GLU A 129 13.39 -4.24 12.89
C GLU A 129 12.04 -4.85 13.33
N VAL A 130 11.49 -5.78 12.53
CA VAL A 130 10.16 -6.35 12.77
C VAL A 130 10.22 -7.84 13.09
N VAL A 131 11.00 -8.57 12.34
CA VAL A 131 11.21 -10.01 12.54
C VAL A 131 12.24 -10.24 13.62
#